data_56112e9d826bbc62d0597e6185d10ade
#
_entry.id   56112e9d826bbc62d0597e6185d10ade
#
_cell.length_a   1.000
_cell.length_b   1.000
_cell.length_c   1.000
_cell.angle_alpha   90.00
_cell.angle_beta   90.00
_cell.angle_gamma   90.00
#
_symmetry.space_group_name_H-M   'P 1'
#
loop_
_entity.id
_entity.type
_entity.pdbx_description
1 polymer ?
#
loop_
_entity_poly.entity_id
_entity_poly.type
_entity_poly.pdbx_seq_one_letter_code
_entity_poly.pdbx_strand_id
1 'polypeptide(L)'
;YSGLQNLKFLADIQGKISEREIREAMGKVGLDPENKTKVSNYSLGMKQKLGLAQAIMEGQDILVLDEPFNALDYHTYQDVKSIIRMLKAEGKTIFLTSHYYKDLEQLCDIIYAIENCQLIPITPEIVAHYQEGE
;
A
#
# COMPACT_ATOMS: atom_id res chain seq x y z
N TYR A 1 -18.17 -3.64 -11.80
CA TYR A 1 -17.44 -2.53 -12.40
C TYR A 1 -15.98 -2.91 -12.60
N SER A 2 -15.33 -2.38 -13.67
CA SER A 2 -13.89 -2.51 -13.88
C SER A 2 -13.11 -1.66 -12.87
N GLY A 3 -11.78 -1.85 -12.77
CA GLY A 3 -10.93 -1.03 -11.90
C GLY A 3 -11.06 0.47 -12.18
N LEU A 4 -10.99 0.86 -13.46
CA LEU A 4 -11.16 2.26 -13.86
C LEU A 4 -12.52 2.81 -13.46
N GLN A 5 -13.62 2.07 -13.70
CA GLN A 5 -14.95 2.51 -13.30
C GLN A 5 -15.08 2.66 -11.79
N ASN A 6 -14.51 1.73 -11.02
CA ASN A 6 -14.50 1.80 -9.56
C ASN A 6 -13.81 3.07 -9.05
N LEU A 7 -12.63 3.38 -9.57
CA LEU A 7 -11.90 4.59 -9.20
C LEU A 7 -12.62 5.87 -9.65
N LYS A 8 -13.30 5.87 -10.81
CA LYS A 8 -14.13 7.00 -11.23
C LYS A 8 -15.25 7.32 -10.25
N PHE A 9 -15.96 6.31 -9.76
CA PHE A 9 -16.99 6.53 -8.73
C PHE A 9 -16.43 7.18 -7.47
N LEU A 10 -15.26 6.72 -7.02
CA LEU A 10 -14.61 7.31 -5.85
C LEU A 10 -14.13 8.75 -6.11
N ALA A 11 -13.59 9.00 -7.29
CA ALA A 11 -13.17 10.33 -7.70
C ALA A 11 -14.34 11.33 -7.78
N ASP A 12 -15.50 10.88 -8.26
CA ASP A 12 -16.71 11.70 -8.36
C ASP A 12 -17.20 12.19 -7.01
N ILE A 13 -16.99 11.42 -5.95
CA ILE A 13 -17.32 11.81 -4.57
C ILE A 13 -16.52 13.05 -4.15
N GLN A 14 -15.26 13.12 -4.54
CA GLN A 14 -14.37 14.24 -4.21
C GLN A 14 -14.49 15.41 -5.20
N GLY A 15 -14.94 15.14 -6.43
CA GLY A 15 -15.24 16.13 -7.46
C GLY A 15 -14.05 16.91 -8.04
N LYS A 16 -12.81 16.44 -7.79
CA LYS A 16 -11.58 17.17 -8.18
C LYS A 16 -10.57 16.34 -8.98
N ILE A 17 -10.81 15.04 -9.14
CA ILE A 17 -9.86 14.12 -9.76
C ILE A 17 -10.29 13.84 -11.19
N SER A 18 -9.40 14.14 -12.16
CA SER A 18 -9.65 13.88 -13.57
C SER A 18 -9.45 12.40 -13.93
N GLU A 19 -10.06 11.95 -15.02
CA GLU A 19 -9.82 10.61 -15.56
C GLU A 19 -8.35 10.38 -15.90
N ARG A 20 -7.64 11.40 -16.35
CA ARG A 20 -6.20 11.34 -16.62
C ARG A 20 -5.41 10.98 -15.36
N GLU A 21 -5.69 11.64 -14.24
CA GLU A 21 -5.03 11.36 -12.95
C GLU A 21 -5.33 9.95 -12.46
N ILE A 22 -6.56 9.46 -12.66
CA ILE A 22 -6.93 8.08 -12.34
C ILE A 22 -6.11 7.09 -13.17
N ARG A 23 -6.02 7.31 -14.49
CA ARG A 23 -5.25 6.45 -15.40
C ARG A 23 -3.76 6.45 -15.08
N GLU A 24 -3.20 7.60 -14.74
CA GLU A 24 -1.81 7.74 -14.30
C GLU A 24 -1.56 6.96 -12.99
N ALA A 25 -2.47 7.06 -12.03
CA ALA A 25 -2.38 6.31 -10.77
C ALA A 25 -2.44 4.79 -11.00
N MET A 26 -3.35 4.32 -11.87
CA MET A 26 -3.42 2.89 -12.24
C MET A 26 -2.12 2.42 -12.90
N GLY A 27 -1.55 3.21 -13.79
CA GLY A 27 -0.27 2.91 -14.44
C GLY A 27 0.87 2.78 -13.44
N LYS A 28 0.94 3.67 -12.45
CA LYS A 28 1.97 3.65 -11.39
C LYS A 28 1.96 2.36 -10.57
N VAL A 29 0.81 1.74 -10.39
CA VAL A 29 0.68 0.47 -9.66
C VAL A 29 0.67 -0.77 -10.56
N GLY A 30 0.85 -0.59 -11.86
CA GLY A 30 0.88 -1.69 -12.82
C GLY A 30 -0.49 -2.31 -13.15
N LEU A 31 -1.56 -1.55 -12.99
CA LEU A 31 -2.90 -1.93 -13.43
C LEU A 31 -3.21 -1.28 -14.79
N ASP A 32 -3.70 -2.09 -15.72
CA ASP A 32 -4.14 -1.61 -17.03
C ASP A 32 -5.53 -0.94 -16.92
N PRO A 33 -5.65 0.37 -17.22
CA PRO A 33 -6.95 1.05 -17.20
C PRO A 33 -7.96 0.49 -18.21
N GLU A 34 -7.49 -0.14 -19.29
CA GLU A 34 -8.36 -0.75 -20.32
C GLU A 34 -8.84 -2.16 -19.95
N ASN A 35 -8.32 -2.73 -18.86
CA ASN A 35 -8.77 -4.04 -18.37
C ASN A 35 -10.24 -3.97 -17.93
N LYS A 36 -11.11 -4.68 -18.64
CA LYS A 36 -12.57 -4.73 -18.39
C LYS A 36 -12.98 -5.76 -17.33
N THR A 37 -12.04 -6.51 -16.79
CA THR A 37 -12.32 -7.47 -15.71
C THR A 37 -12.94 -6.74 -14.52
N LYS A 38 -14.04 -7.29 -14.02
CA LYS A 38 -14.73 -6.73 -12.85
C LYS A 38 -13.84 -6.84 -11.60
N VAL A 39 -13.85 -5.83 -10.74
CA VAL A 39 -13.10 -5.82 -9.48
C VAL A 39 -13.45 -7.01 -8.58
N SER A 40 -14.70 -7.51 -8.65
CA SER A 40 -15.11 -8.74 -7.95
C SER A 40 -14.27 -9.96 -8.32
N ASN A 41 -13.73 -9.98 -9.54
CA ASN A 41 -12.91 -11.09 -10.08
C ASN A 41 -11.39 -10.79 -9.99
N TYR A 42 -11.01 -9.68 -9.37
CA TYR A 42 -9.61 -9.36 -9.15
C TYR A 42 -8.98 -10.33 -8.14
N SER A 43 -7.73 -10.71 -8.40
CA SER A 43 -6.90 -11.36 -7.37
C SER A 43 -6.72 -10.43 -6.16
N LEU A 44 -6.33 -11.00 -5.03
CA LEU A 44 -6.04 -10.20 -3.83
C LEU A 44 -4.98 -9.13 -4.13
N GLY A 45 -3.92 -9.49 -4.85
CA GLY A 45 -2.87 -8.56 -5.26
C GLY A 45 -3.37 -7.43 -6.17
N MET A 46 -4.27 -7.73 -7.11
CA MET A 46 -4.89 -6.69 -7.94
C MET A 46 -5.77 -5.74 -7.12
N LYS A 47 -6.51 -6.27 -6.14
CA LYS A 47 -7.31 -5.45 -5.21
C LYS A 47 -6.41 -4.55 -4.37
N GLN A 48 -5.28 -5.07 -3.89
CA GLN A 48 -4.29 -4.31 -3.14
C GLN A 48 -3.71 -3.16 -3.99
N LYS A 49 -3.32 -3.45 -5.22
CA LYS A 49 -2.85 -2.44 -6.18
C LYS A 49 -3.93 -1.39 -6.48
N LEU A 50 -5.20 -1.79 -6.59
CA LEU A 50 -6.31 -0.85 -6.82
C LEU A 50 -6.48 0.11 -5.63
N GLY A 51 -6.37 -0.38 -4.40
CA GLY A 51 -6.39 0.45 -3.20
C GLY A 51 -5.22 1.45 -3.15
N LEU A 52 -4.02 1.02 -3.55
CA LEU A 52 -2.87 1.93 -3.68
C LEU A 52 -3.08 2.98 -4.78
N ALA A 53 -3.66 2.60 -5.92
CA ALA A 53 -4.01 3.54 -6.98
C ALA A 53 -5.00 4.60 -6.50
N GLN A 54 -6.00 4.21 -5.70
CA GLN A 54 -6.92 5.15 -5.06
C GLN A 54 -6.18 6.17 -4.20
N ALA A 55 -5.31 5.71 -3.32
CA ALA A 55 -4.52 6.60 -2.46
C ALA A 55 -3.62 7.56 -3.26
N ILE A 56 -3.04 7.07 -4.37
CA ILE A 56 -2.19 7.88 -5.25
C ILE A 56 -3.02 8.95 -5.99
N MET A 57 -4.18 8.58 -6.56
CA MET A 57 -5.00 9.53 -7.33
C MET A 57 -5.54 10.68 -6.49
N GLU A 58 -5.75 10.45 -5.21
CA GLU A 58 -6.22 11.47 -4.28
C GLU A 58 -5.16 12.50 -3.91
N GLY A 59 -3.89 12.25 -4.25
CA GLY A 59 -2.77 13.17 -4.03
C GLY A 59 -2.45 13.42 -2.55
N GLN A 60 -2.78 12.50 -1.67
CA GLN A 60 -2.55 12.63 -0.24
C GLN A 60 -1.05 12.62 0.08
N ASP A 61 -0.64 13.46 1.03
CA ASP A 61 0.73 13.49 1.53
C ASP A 61 0.99 12.40 2.57
N ILE A 62 -0.06 11.96 3.25
CA ILE A 62 -0.04 10.93 4.29
C ILE A 62 -0.85 9.73 3.82
N LEU A 63 -0.23 8.56 3.84
CA LEU A 63 -0.86 7.28 3.50
C LEU A 63 -0.84 6.36 4.72
N VAL A 64 -1.95 5.67 4.95
CA VAL A 64 -2.06 4.63 5.99
C VAL A 64 -2.33 3.30 5.32
N LEU A 65 -1.40 2.36 5.45
CA LEU A 65 -1.45 1.04 4.84
C LEU A 65 -1.50 -0.02 5.95
N ASP A 66 -2.65 -0.64 6.08
CA ASP A 66 -2.86 -1.70 7.07
C ASP A 66 -2.63 -3.07 6.43
N GLU A 67 -1.57 -3.77 6.87
CA GLU A 67 -1.19 -5.11 6.39
C GLU A 67 -1.11 -5.21 4.86
N PRO A 68 -0.42 -4.32 4.14
CA PRO A 68 -0.45 -4.26 2.68
C PRO A 68 0.17 -5.49 2.00
N PHE A 69 0.92 -6.32 2.73
CA PHE A 69 1.60 -7.52 2.21
C PHE A 69 0.88 -8.81 2.52
N ASN A 70 -0.21 -8.77 3.30
CA ASN A 70 -0.88 -9.96 3.78
C ASN A 70 -1.41 -10.82 2.63
N ALA A 71 -1.09 -12.12 2.67
CA ALA A 71 -1.56 -13.14 1.73
C ALA A 71 -1.22 -12.85 0.25
N LEU A 72 -0.19 -12.08 -0.05
CA LEU A 72 0.29 -11.85 -1.41
C LEU A 72 1.24 -12.97 -1.85
N ASP A 73 1.17 -13.34 -3.15
CA ASP A 73 2.23 -14.13 -3.77
C ASP A 73 3.53 -13.32 -3.86
N TYR A 74 4.66 -14.02 -4.10
CA TYR A 74 5.98 -13.40 -4.09
C TYR A 74 6.12 -12.24 -5.09
N HIS A 75 5.60 -12.39 -6.31
CA HIS A 75 5.70 -11.34 -7.33
C HIS A 75 4.91 -10.10 -6.93
N THR A 76 3.67 -10.28 -6.52
CA THR A 76 2.81 -9.17 -6.07
C THR A 76 3.38 -8.50 -4.82
N TYR A 77 3.94 -9.27 -3.90
CA TYR A 77 4.65 -8.74 -2.73
C TYR A 77 5.80 -7.81 -3.14
N GLN A 78 6.65 -8.21 -4.10
CA GLN A 78 7.73 -7.37 -4.59
C GLN A 78 7.22 -6.13 -5.31
N ASP A 79 6.14 -6.25 -6.09
CA ASP A 79 5.51 -5.11 -6.77
C ASP A 79 5.00 -4.08 -5.76
N VAL A 80 4.27 -4.52 -4.74
CA VAL A 80 3.73 -3.63 -3.68
C VAL A 80 4.86 -2.95 -2.92
N LYS A 81 5.94 -3.67 -2.58
CA LYS A 81 7.14 -3.06 -1.97
C LYS A 81 7.74 -1.97 -2.84
N SER A 82 7.86 -2.22 -4.14
CA SER A 82 8.41 -1.25 -5.09
C SER A 82 7.54 0.00 -5.18
N ILE A 83 6.22 -0.16 -5.17
CA ILE A 83 5.27 0.96 -5.17
C ILE A 83 5.43 1.81 -3.88
N ILE A 84 5.53 1.17 -2.72
CA ILE A 84 5.71 1.86 -1.44
C ILE A 84 7.05 2.63 -1.43
N ARG A 85 8.13 2.02 -1.94
CA ARG A 85 9.43 2.71 -2.08
C ARG A 85 9.35 3.92 -3.00
N MET A 86 8.62 3.80 -4.12
CA MET A 86 8.39 4.90 -5.05
C MET A 86 7.65 6.05 -4.37
N LEU A 87 6.58 5.77 -3.63
CA LEU A 87 5.80 6.78 -2.89
C LEU A 87 6.65 7.47 -1.82
N LYS A 88 7.47 6.72 -1.10
CA LYS A 88 8.44 7.26 -0.13
C LYS A 88 9.44 8.20 -0.81
N ALA A 89 9.99 7.80 -1.96
CA ALA A 89 10.93 8.62 -2.74
C ALA A 89 10.29 9.91 -3.27
N GLU A 90 8.97 9.92 -3.50
CA GLU A 90 8.20 11.12 -3.85
C GLU A 90 7.91 12.05 -2.65
N GLY A 91 8.40 11.71 -1.46
CA GLY A 91 8.24 12.51 -0.23
C GLY A 91 6.95 12.24 0.54
N LYS A 92 6.23 11.17 0.25
CA LYS A 92 5.04 10.79 1.01
C LYS A 92 5.41 10.30 2.41
N THR A 93 4.57 10.62 3.39
CA THR A 93 4.64 10.03 4.73
C THR A 93 3.75 8.80 4.78
N ILE A 94 4.30 7.65 5.14
CA ILE A 94 3.60 6.37 5.08
C ILE A 94 3.60 5.73 6.47
N PHE A 95 2.39 5.49 6.99
CA PHE A 95 2.17 4.63 8.16
C PHE A 95 1.83 3.23 7.68
N LEU A 96 2.59 2.26 8.11
CA LEU A 96 2.53 0.89 7.66
C LEU A 96 2.41 -0.06 8.85
N THR A 97 1.47 -1.01 8.80
CA THR A 97 1.42 -2.11 9.75
C THR A 97 1.84 -3.42 9.08
N SER A 98 2.54 -4.27 9.81
CA SER A 98 2.87 -5.62 9.37
C SER A 98 3.15 -6.51 10.58
N HIS A 99 2.85 -7.81 10.47
CA HIS A 99 3.26 -8.83 11.43
C HIS A 99 4.70 -9.32 11.21
N TYR A 100 5.30 -8.99 10.04
CA TYR A 100 6.63 -9.44 9.68
C TYR A 100 7.63 -8.29 9.83
N TYR A 101 8.52 -8.41 10.81
CA TYR A 101 9.54 -7.40 11.08
C TYR A 101 10.44 -7.11 9.87
N LYS A 102 10.80 -8.14 9.09
CA LYS A 102 11.66 -7.99 7.90
C LYS A 102 11.08 -7.04 6.86
N ASP A 103 9.75 -6.99 6.72
CA ASP A 103 9.09 -6.06 5.80
C ASP A 103 9.30 -4.61 6.25
N LEU A 104 9.14 -4.38 7.55
CA LEU A 104 9.30 -3.06 8.16
C LEU A 104 10.76 -2.59 8.12
N GLU A 105 11.70 -3.47 8.46
CA GLU A 105 13.13 -3.16 8.42
C GLU A 105 13.60 -2.68 7.05
N GLN A 106 13.09 -3.27 5.99
CA GLN A 106 13.48 -2.93 4.61
C GLN A 106 12.85 -1.65 4.06
N LEU A 107 11.73 -1.21 4.63
CA LEU A 107 10.93 -0.11 4.09
C LEU A 107 10.87 1.11 5.00
N CYS A 108 10.84 0.91 6.31
CA CYS A 108 10.54 1.95 7.29
C CYS A 108 11.80 2.63 7.82
N ASP A 109 11.70 3.93 8.05
CA ASP A 109 12.75 4.71 8.69
C ASP A 109 12.68 4.60 10.21
N ILE A 110 11.46 4.46 10.75
CA ILE A 110 11.17 4.34 12.18
C ILE A 110 10.18 3.20 12.38
N ILE A 111 10.44 2.33 13.35
CA ILE A 111 9.61 1.18 13.64
C ILE A 111 9.20 1.22 15.12
N TYR A 112 7.92 0.96 15.36
CA TYR A 112 7.36 0.81 16.70
C TYR A 112 6.73 -0.56 16.86
N ALA A 113 6.85 -1.15 18.03
CA ALA A 113 6.03 -2.27 18.46
C ALA A 113 4.84 -1.78 19.28
N ILE A 114 3.75 -2.51 19.25
CA ILE A 114 2.61 -2.29 20.16
C ILE A 114 2.65 -3.37 21.22
N GLU A 115 2.93 -2.96 22.45
CA GLU A 115 2.92 -3.83 23.63
C GLU A 115 2.09 -3.19 24.74
N ASN A 116 1.20 -3.96 25.35
CA ASN A 116 0.34 -3.47 26.44
C ASN A 116 -0.36 -2.14 26.11
N CYS A 117 -0.89 -2.01 24.89
CA CYS A 117 -1.53 -0.79 24.38
C CYS A 117 -0.62 0.44 24.34
N GLN A 118 0.69 0.25 24.28
CA GLN A 118 1.68 1.32 24.15
C GLN A 118 2.52 1.13 22.89
N LEU A 119 2.92 2.23 22.28
CA LEU A 119 3.88 2.25 21.19
C LEU A 119 5.30 2.30 21.76
N ILE A 120 6.09 1.28 21.47
CA ILE A 120 7.48 1.15 21.93
C ILE A 120 8.41 1.27 20.73
N PRO A 121 9.34 2.25 20.68
CA PRO A 121 10.34 2.32 19.62
C PRO A 121 11.18 1.05 19.60
N ILE A 122 11.33 0.45 18.42
CA ILE A 122 12.19 -0.72 18.25
C ILE A 122 13.63 -0.27 18.09
N THR A 123 14.48 -0.72 19.02
CA THR A 123 15.94 -0.58 18.94
C THR A 123 16.55 -1.92 18.47
N PRO A 124 17.80 -1.95 17.99
CA PRO A 124 18.47 -3.19 17.60
C PRO A 124 18.49 -4.26 18.70
N GLU A 125 18.50 -3.87 19.97
CA GLU A 125 18.49 -4.78 21.13
C GLU A 125 17.10 -5.45 21.29
N ILE A 126 16.03 -4.70 21.01
CA ILE A 126 14.64 -5.21 21.06
C ILE A 126 14.34 -6.14 19.88
N VAL A 127 14.96 -5.89 18.73
CA VAL A 127 14.81 -6.71 17.52
C VAL A 127 15.18 -8.17 17.76
N ALA A 128 16.26 -8.43 18.49
CA ALA A 128 16.70 -9.78 18.81
C ALA A 128 15.61 -10.55 19.57
N HIS A 129 14.86 -9.89 20.43
CA HIS A 129 13.78 -10.47 21.22
C HIS A 129 12.57 -10.88 20.36
N TYR A 130 12.29 -10.13 19.28
CA TYR A 130 11.19 -10.46 18.34
C TYR A 130 11.57 -11.51 17.30
N GLN A 131 12.86 -11.72 17.04
CA GLN A 131 13.34 -12.74 16.10
C GLN A 131 13.46 -14.15 16.72
N GLU A 132 13.58 -14.23 18.04
CA GLU A 132 13.65 -15.52 18.78
C GLU A 132 12.27 -16.15 19.06
N GLY A 133 11.18 -15.47 18.72
CA GLY A 133 9.80 -15.89 18.96
C GLY A 133 9.08 -16.49 17.75
N GLU A 134 9.76 -16.73 16.61
CA GLU A 134 9.21 -17.39 15.41
C GLU A 134 9.62 -18.87 15.31
#